data_2c66947c4a949bb1bc4a096e2d976bb4
#
_entry.id   2c66947c4a949bb1bc4a096e2d976bb4
#
_cell.length_a   1.000
_cell.length_b   1.000
_cell.length_c   1.000
_cell.angle_alpha   90.00
_cell.angle_beta   90.00
_cell.angle_gamma   90.00
#
_symmetry.space_group_name_H-M   'P 1'
#
loop_
_entity.id
_entity.type
_entity.pdbx_description
1 polymer ?
#
loop_
_entity_poly.entity_id
_entity_poly.type
_entity_poly.pdbx_seq_one_letter_code
_entity_poly.pdbx_strand_id
1 'polypeptide(L)' 'LRIKMPVVLALASNDALGASCRNIGTLLNTKHIFFTPLGQDDPEKKPNSLVAHFELLPETLEAAFRGEQLQPVLR' A
#
# COMPACT_ATOMS: atom_id res chain seq x y z
N LEU A 1 24.12 8.79 13.67
CA LEU A 1 23.00 7.92 14.00
C LEU A 1 21.77 8.29 13.20
N ARG A 2 21.15 7.32 12.59
CA ARG A 2 19.90 7.54 11.86
C ARG A 2 18.78 6.73 12.44
N ILE A 3 17.71 7.40 12.68
CA ILE A 3 16.47 6.75 13.05
C ILE A 3 15.60 6.68 11.80
N LYS A 4 15.29 5.46 11.38
CA LYS A 4 14.44 5.27 10.21
C LYS A 4 13.02 5.05 10.67
N MET A 5 12.19 6.03 10.43
CA MET A 5 10.79 5.96 10.77
C MET A 5 10.04 5.18 9.71
N PRO A 6 9.15 4.29 10.09
CA PRO A 6 8.31 3.63 9.09
C PRO A 6 7.37 4.64 8.46
N VAL A 7 7.16 4.48 7.15
CA VAL A 7 6.19 5.28 6.40
C VAL A 7 5.06 4.36 5.98
N VAL A 8 3.84 4.72 6.31
CA VAL A 8 2.66 3.96 5.94
C VAL A 8 1.88 4.73 4.89
N LEU A 9 1.60 4.09 3.78
CA LEU A 9 0.88 4.68 2.67
C LEU A 9 -0.51 4.07 2.56
N ALA A 10 -1.51 4.93 2.42
CA ALA A 10 -2.87 4.53 2.13
C ALA A 10 -3.22 5.13 0.77
N LEU A 11 -3.16 4.32 -0.26
CA LEU A 11 -3.25 4.75 -1.64
C LEU A 11 -4.69 4.69 -2.16
N ALA A 12 -5.06 5.67 -2.97
CA ALA A 12 -6.27 5.61 -3.77
C ALA A 12 -5.92 6.18 -5.15
N SER A 13 -5.95 5.34 -6.18
CA SER A 13 -5.52 5.74 -7.51
C SER A 13 -6.34 5.03 -8.57
N ASN A 14 -6.78 5.78 -9.57
CA ASN A 14 -7.50 5.22 -10.71
C ASN A 14 -6.56 4.56 -11.73
N ASP A 15 -5.26 4.70 -11.55
CA ASP A 15 -4.26 4.26 -12.53
C ASP A 15 -3.17 3.39 -11.92
N ALA A 16 -3.43 2.83 -10.74
CA ALA A 16 -2.43 2.09 -9.99
C ALA A 16 -1.91 0.85 -10.73
N LEU A 17 -2.79 0.16 -11.43
CA LEU A 17 -2.40 -1.02 -12.21
C LEU A 17 -2.00 -0.66 -13.64
N GLY A 18 -2.11 0.60 -14.01
CA GLY A 18 -1.67 1.12 -15.31
C GLY A 18 -0.32 1.82 -15.20
N ALA A 19 -0.30 3.10 -15.58
CA ALA A 19 0.96 3.86 -15.65
C ALA A 19 1.66 3.99 -14.29
N SER A 20 0.92 4.02 -13.19
CA SER A 20 1.50 4.17 -11.86
C SER A 20 2.01 2.87 -11.25
N CYS A 21 1.75 1.74 -11.88
CA CYS A 21 2.10 0.42 -11.33
C CYS A 21 3.60 0.29 -11.07
N ARG A 22 4.40 0.83 -11.94
CA ARG A 22 5.85 0.79 -11.81
C ARG A 22 6.33 1.50 -10.55
N ASN A 23 5.77 2.67 -10.28
CA ASN A 23 6.14 3.44 -9.09
C ASN A 23 5.68 2.76 -7.81
N ILE A 24 4.48 2.18 -7.84
CA ILE A 24 3.95 1.43 -6.70
C ILE A 24 4.83 0.22 -6.42
N GLY A 25 5.23 -0.50 -7.47
CA GLY A 25 6.14 -1.64 -7.31
C GLY A 25 7.47 -1.25 -6.69
N THR A 26 8.01 -0.11 -7.08
CA THR A 26 9.24 0.41 -6.50
C THR A 26 9.07 0.68 -5.00
N LEU A 27 7.96 1.33 -4.63
CA LEU A 27 7.68 1.64 -3.24
C LEU A 27 7.43 0.39 -2.40
N LEU A 28 6.77 -0.62 -2.96
CA LEU A 28 6.54 -1.89 -2.27
C LEU A 28 7.84 -2.59 -1.92
N ASN A 29 8.89 -2.36 -2.70
CA ASN A 29 10.19 -2.97 -2.49
C ASN A 29 11.16 -2.08 -1.74
N THR A 30 10.72 -0.93 -1.26
CA THR A 30 11.55 -0.01 -0.51
C THR A 30 11.41 -0.32 0.98
N LYS A 31 12.55 -0.40 1.68
CA LYS A 31 12.55 -0.66 3.13
C LYS A 31 11.84 0.47 3.86
N HIS A 32 11.23 0.16 4.96
CA HIS A 32 10.46 1.03 5.86
C HIS A 32 9.31 1.81 5.20
N ILE A 33 8.92 1.44 4.00
CA ILE A 33 7.67 1.90 3.40
C ILE A 33 6.70 0.74 3.40
N PHE A 34 5.53 0.95 3.97
CA PHE A 34 4.53 -0.10 4.16
C PHE A 34 3.20 0.38 3.62
N PHE A 35 2.49 -0.53 2.98
CA PHE A 35 1.20 -0.19 2.39
C PHE A 35 0.06 -0.71 3.23
N THR A 36 -0.96 0.11 3.44
CA THR A 36 -2.26 -0.37 3.87
C THR A 36 -2.78 -1.27 2.76
N PRO A 37 -3.27 -2.48 3.08
CA PRO A 37 -3.69 -3.42 2.05
C PRO A 37 -4.61 -2.80 1.01
N LEU A 38 -4.41 -3.19 -0.24
CA LEU A 38 -5.05 -2.60 -1.40
C LEU A 38 -6.05 -3.57 -2.02
N GLY A 39 -7.07 -3.02 -2.67
CA GLY A 39 -8.02 -3.81 -3.42
C GLY A 39 -8.54 -3.04 -4.61
N GLN A 40 -9.15 -3.74 -5.53
CA GLN A 40 -9.81 -3.08 -6.66
C GLN A 40 -11.16 -2.54 -6.23
N ASP A 41 -11.37 -1.29 -6.54
CA ASP A 41 -12.57 -0.56 -6.20
C ASP A 41 -13.75 -0.98 -7.10
N ASP A 42 -13.51 -0.93 -8.41
CA ASP A 42 -14.50 -1.27 -9.41
C ASP A 42 -13.81 -1.95 -10.58
N PRO A 43 -13.60 -3.28 -10.51
CA PRO A 43 -12.80 -3.97 -11.53
C PRO A 43 -13.42 -3.95 -12.92
N GLU A 44 -14.73 -3.76 -13.03
CA GLU A 44 -15.39 -3.72 -14.33
C GLU A 44 -15.25 -2.36 -15.01
N LYS A 45 -15.51 -1.27 -14.28
CA LYS A 45 -15.46 0.08 -14.84
C LYS A 45 -14.09 0.72 -14.70
N LYS A 46 -13.36 0.35 -13.67
CA LYS A 46 -12.03 0.91 -13.37
C LYS A 46 -11.04 -0.22 -13.15
N PRO A 47 -10.68 -0.96 -14.20
CA PRO A 47 -9.85 -2.15 -14.02
C PRO A 47 -8.45 -1.87 -13.51
N ASN A 48 -7.96 -0.64 -13.64
CA ASN A 48 -6.63 -0.25 -13.18
C ASN A 48 -6.64 0.48 -11.83
N SER A 49 -7.80 0.62 -11.21
CA SER A 49 -7.93 1.35 -9.97
C SER A 49 -7.60 0.48 -8.76
N LEU A 50 -6.85 1.03 -7.82
CA LEU A 50 -6.62 0.41 -6.52
C LEU A 50 -6.97 1.41 -5.43
N VAL A 51 -7.55 0.91 -4.36
CA VAL A 51 -7.87 1.72 -3.20
C VAL A 51 -7.46 0.98 -1.93
N ALA A 52 -6.92 1.71 -0.97
CA ALA A 52 -6.53 1.12 0.30
C ALA A 52 -7.77 0.75 1.13
N HIS A 53 -7.66 -0.35 1.84
CA HIS A 53 -8.66 -0.71 2.85
C HIS A 53 -8.38 0.09 4.11
N PHE A 54 -8.93 1.28 4.20
CA PHE A 54 -8.63 2.22 5.28
C PHE A 54 -8.95 1.68 6.67
N GLU A 55 -9.88 0.75 6.76
CA GLU A 55 -10.20 0.11 8.04
C GLU A 55 -9.03 -0.70 8.59
N LEU A 56 -8.07 -1.04 7.75
CA LEU A 56 -6.89 -1.79 8.16
C LEU A 56 -5.70 -0.89 8.53
N LEU A 57 -5.89 0.42 8.51
CA LEU A 57 -4.81 1.35 8.79
C LEU A 57 -4.20 1.17 10.18
N PRO A 58 -4.98 1.02 11.28
CA PRO A 58 -4.37 0.79 12.59
C PRO A 58 -3.50 -0.45 12.65
N GLU A 59 -3.94 -1.56 12.04
CA GLU A 59 -3.19 -2.80 12.02
C GLU A 59 -1.93 -2.65 11.18
N THR A 60 -2.01 -1.89 10.08
CA THR A 60 -0.87 -1.60 9.23
C THR A 60 0.19 -0.81 10.00
N LEU A 61 -0.24 0.18 10.77
CA LEU A 61 0.68 0.97 11.59
C LEU A 61 1.40 0.11 12.63
N GLU A 62 0.68 -0.79 13.28
CA GLU A 62 1.29 -1.69 14.25
C GLU A 62 2.32 -2.59 13.60
N ALA A 63 1.98 -3.16 12.44
CA ALA A 63 2.92 -4.00 11.71
C ALA A 63 4.15 -3.22 11.25
N ALA A 64 3.96 -1.99 10.79
CA ALA A 64 5.05 -1.13 10.34
C ALA A 64 6.04 -0.82 11.47
N PHE A 65 5.54 -0.62 12.69
CA PHE A 65 6.43 -0.40 13.83
C PHE A 65 7.25 -1.63 14.16
N ARG A 66 6.83 -2.81 13.75
CA ARG A 66 7.60 -4.04 13.88
C ARG A 66 8.45 -4.30 12.64
N GLY A 67 8.44 -3.42 11.66
CA GLY A 67 9.17 -3.59 10.41
C GLY A 67 8.53 -4.62 9.48
N GLU A 68 7.22 -4.80 9.58
CA GLU A 68 6.50 -5.83 8.80
C GLU A 68 5.41 -5.21 7.95
N GLN A 69 5.26 -5.74 6.74
CA GLN A 69 4.14 -5.40 5.88
C GLN A 69 2.94 -6.27 6.23
N LEU A 70 1.82 -5.64 6.55
CA LEU A 70 0.59 -6.38 6.84
C LEU A 70 0.16 -7.16 5.60
N GLN A 71 -0.03 -8.46 5.77
CA GLN A 71 -0.38 -9.36 4.66
C GLN A 71 -1.79 -9.91 4.83
N PRO A 72 -2.47 -10.26 3.75
CA PRO A 72 -2.06 -10.03 2.36
C PRO A 72 -2.17 -8.55 1.99
N VAL A 73 -1.20 -8.05 1.22
CA VAL A 73 -1.17 -6.63 0.83
C VAL A 73 -2.18 -6.33 -0.28
N LEU A 74 -2.57 -7.34 -1.03
CA LEU A 74 -3.63 -7.24 -2.03
C LEU A 74 -4.80 -8.09 -1.58
N ARG A 75 -5.98 -7.48 -1.56
CA ARG A 75 -7.19 -8.17 -1.07
C ARG A 75 -8.37 -8.03 -2.00
#